data_a88f81199ca00fd70bc68a6ec3f7b788
#
_entry.id   a88f81199ca00fd70bc68a6ec3f7b788
#
_cell.length_a   1.000
_cell.length_b   1.000
_cell.length_c   1.000
_cell.angle_alpha   90.00
_cell.angle_beta   90.00
_cell.angle_gamma   90.00
#
_symmetry.space_group_name_H-M   'P 1'
#
loop_
_entity.id
_entity.type
_entity.pdbx_description
1 polymer ?
#
loop_
_entity_poly.entity_id
_entity_poly.type
_entity_poly.pdbx_seq_one_letter_code
_entity_poly.pdbx_strand_id
1 'polypeptide(L)'
;MAPGQPQAIPLRPEFILPQDGHTKQDCEIAAAKRWLEKNGATYSPLKATLLGDDLYSHQPFCRRTLRHDFHFIFVCKPDSHTTLYNWVNLLQSPHRRTLTTQVKVGAHFHPYTYRYANAVPLAEGADALTVNWFELTATDPEGKVLYRNGWVTDFPITDQNVPALAAAGRARWKIENENNNTLKTKGYHLEHNFGHGKKHLASLLAAMNILAFLYHTFLASPSPMKTISSSAPACPPAKPSSTTCAPHPLYPLSQLGCLVRLYAPRL
;
A
#
# COMPACT_ATOMS: atom_id res chain seq x y z
N MET A 1 -3.87 -5.58 5.26
CA MET A 1 -2.76 -5.57 6.22
C MET A 1 -2.96 -4.44 7.21
N ALA A 2 -2.39 -4.52 8.40
CA ALA A 2 -2.36 -3.40 9.34
C ALA A 2 -0.91 -2.91 9.51
N PRO A 3 -0.67 -1.59 9.70
CA PRO A 3 0.65 -1.08 9.99
C PRO A 3 1.25 -1.78 11.21
N GLY A 4 2.52 -2.20 11.10
CA GLY A 4 3.22 -2.90 12.19
C GLY A 4 2.94 -4.40 12.30
N GLN A 5 1.97 -4.97 11.58
CA GLN A 5 1.74 -6.40 11.53
C GLN A 5 2.44 -7.05 10.33
N PRO A 6 3.04 -8.24 10.50
CA PRO A 6 3.75 -8.92 9.41
C PRO A 6 2.81 -9.58 8.40
N GLN A 7 1.57 -9.89 8.77
CA GLN A 7 0.65 -10.64 7.90
C GLN A 7 0.04 -9.75 6.80
N ALA A 8 0.10 -10.22 5.56
CA ALA A 8 -0.67 -9.71 4.44
C ALA A 8 -1.79 -10.72 4.11
N ILE A 9 -3.03 -10.25 4.13
CA ILE A 9 -4.20 -11.06 3.74
C ILE A 9 -4.52 -10.73 2.29
N PRO A 10 -4.37 -11.67 1.34
CA PRO A 10 -4.76 -11.44 -0.03
C PRO A 10 -6.28 -11.28 -0.13
N LEU A 11 -6.70 -10.31 -0.91
CA LEU A 11 -8.10 -10.11 -1.26
C LEU A 11 -8.38 -10.72 -2.66
N ARG A 12 -9.66 -10.76 -3.02
CA ARG A 12 -10.09 -11.23 -4.34
C ARG A 12 -9.35 -10.47 -5.44
N PRO A 13 -8.61 -11.16 -6.34
CA PRO A 13 -7.90 -10.53 -7.42
C PRO A 13 -8.84 -10.01 -8.51
N GLU A 14 -8.45 -8.94 -9.18
CA GLU A 14 -9.02 -8.51 -10.45
C GLU A 14 -7.95 -8.68 -11.53
N PHE A 15 -8.23 -9.49 -12.55
CA PHE A 15 -7.25 -9.82 -13.59
C PHE A 15 -7.24 -8.78 -14.71
N ILE A 16 -6.05 -8.49 -15.21
CA ILE A 16 -5.86 -7.72 -16.44
C ILE A 16 -5.80 -8.74 -17.59
N LEU A 17 -6.72 -8.63 -18.53
CA LEU A 17 -6.80 -9.50 -19.69
C LEU A 17 -6.29 -8.77 -20.93
N PRO A 18 -5.49 -9.43 -21.81
CA PRO A 18 -4.92 -8.79 -22.99
C PRO A 18 -5.98 -8.29 -23.98
N GLN A 19 -7.17 -8.92 -23.98
CA GLN A 19 -8.28 -8.58 -24.86
C GLN A 19 -9.60 -8.75 -24.12
N ASP A 20 -10.12 -7.65 -23.62
CA ASP A 20 -11.39 -7.62 -22.88
C ASP A 20 -12.59 -7.26 -23.80
N GLY A 21 -12.48 -7.54 -25.11
CA GLY A 21 -13.51 -7.22 -26.11
C GLY A 21 -13.65 -5.72 -26.41
N HIS A 22 -12.80 -4.85 -25.81
CA HIS A 22 -12.78 -3.42 -26.03
C HIS A 22 -11.66 -3.00 -27.00
N THR A 23 -11.82 -1.85 -27.63
CA THR A 23 -10.85 -1.27 -28.57
C THR A 23 -9.52 -0.88 -27.95
N LYS A 24 -9.44 -0.81 -26.61
CA LYS A 24 -8.23 -0.51 -25.86
C LYS A 24 -7.80 -1.70 -25.02
N GLN A 25 -6.50 -1.94 -25.00
CA GLN A 25 -5.89 -2.92 -24.10
C GLN A 25 -6.25 -2.60 -22.64
N ASP A 26 -6.60 -3.61 -21.86
CA ASP A 26 -6.85 -3.49 -20.43
C ASP A 26 -5.59 -3.07 -19.68
N CYS A 27 -5.74 -2.34 -18.60
CA CYS A 27 -4.63 -1.79 -17.82
C CYS A 27 -4.90 -1.86 -16.31
N GLU A 28 -3.85 -1.66 -15.53
CA GLU A 28 -3.89 -1.72 -14.08
C GLU A 28 -4.92 -0.75 -13.47
N ILE A 29 -5.01 0.48 -13.99
CA ILE A 29 -6.01 1.47 -13.53
C ILE A 29 -7.44 1.02 -13.86
N ALA A 30 -7.66 0.42 -15.03
CA ALA A 30 -8.98 -0.09 -15.39
C ALA A 30 -9.38 -1.26 -14.48
N ALA A 31 -8.49 -2.19 -14.21
CA ALA A 31 -8.69 -3.29 -13.29
C ALA A 31 -8.97 -2.77 -11.85
N ALA A 32 -8.21 -1.79 -11.38
CA ALA A 32 -8.43 -1.18 -10.08
C ALA A 32 -9.80 -0.50 -9.95
N LYS A 33 -10.25 0.18 -11.01
CA LYS A 33 -11.60 0.76 -11.05
C LYS A 33 -12.68 -0.32 -10.98
N ARG A 34 -12.54 -1.42 -11.76
CA ARG A 34 -13.47 -2.56 -11.70
C ARG A 34 -13.50 -3.20 -10.31
N TRP A 35 -12.32 -3.33 -9.69
CA TRP A 35 -12.23 -3.88 -8.33
C TRP A 35 -13.01 -3.03 -7.32
N LEU A 36 -12.88 -1.69 -7.37
CA LEU A 36 -13.63 -0.77 -6.53
C LEU A 36 -15.15 -0.91 -6.75
N GLU A 37 -15.60 -0.97 -8.00
CA GLU A 37 -17.04 -1.14 -8.32
C GLU A 37 -17.59 -2.47 -7.79
N LYS A 38 -16.85 -3.56 -7.94
CA LYS A 38 -17.29 -4.89 -7.53
C LYS A 38 -17.22 -5.12 -6.02
N ASN A 39 -16.24 -4.54 -5.35
CA ASN A 39 -15.91 -4.89 -3.97
C ASN A 39 -16.02 -3.71 -3.01
N GLY A 40 -16.17 -2.48 -3.50
CA GLY A 40 -16.21 -1.27 -2.68
C GLY A 40 -17.22 -1.37 -1.55
N ALA A 41 -18.48 -1.73 -1.86
CA ALA A 41 -19.54 -1.86 -0.85
C ALA A 41 -19.23 -2.92 0.24
N THR A 42 -18.44 -3.96 -0.09
CA THR A 42 -18.06 -5.00 0.86
C THR A 42 -17.00 -4.51 1.85
N TYR A 43 -16.06 -3.68 1.39
CA TYR A 43 -14.90 -3.28 2.19
C TYR A 43 -14.99 -1.86 2.75
N SER A 44 -15.85 -0.99 2.23
CA SER A 44 -16.03 0.39 2.75
C SER A 44 -16.41 0.44 4.24
N PRO A 45 -17.24 -0.49 4.80
CA PRO A 45 -17.52 -0.49 6.25
C PRO A 45 -16.28 -0.66 7.13
N LEU A 46 -15.18 -1.21 6.58
CA LEU A 46 -13.92 -1.35 7.29
C LEU A 46 -13.13 -0.03 7.36
N LYS A 47 -13.61 1.05 6.73
CA LYS A 47 -12.90 2.33 6.58
C LYS A 47 -11.45 2.12 6.15
N ALA A 48 -11.26 1.24 5.16
CA ALA A 48 -9.94 0.85 4.70
C ALA A 48 -9.22 2.01 3.99
N THR A 49 -7.91 2.05 4.13
CA THR A 49 -7.06 2.99 3.42
C THR A 49 -6.40 2.28 2.24
N LEU A 50 -6.58 2.79 1.04
CA LEU A 50 -5.92 2.28 -0.16
C LEU A 50 -4.49 2.82 -0.24
N LEU A 51 -3.54 1.93 -0.48
CA LEU A 51 -2.16 2.28 -0.78
C LEU A 51 -1.90 2.02 -2.27
N GLY A 52 -1.28 2.96 -2.93
CA GLY A 52 -0.93 2.84 -4.35
C GLY A 52 0.41 3.51 -4.65
N ASP A 53 0.94 3.21 -5.82
CA ASP A 53 2.07 3.95 -6.37
C ASP A 53 1.59 5.23 -7.07
N ASP A 54 2.51 5.89 -7.75
CA ASP A 54 2.27 7.15 -8.43
C ASP A 54 1.20 7.09 -9.54
N LEU A 55 0.98 5.91 -10.12
CA LEU A 55 -0.07 5.70 -11.12
C LEU A 55 -1.49 5.98 -10.57
N TYR A 56 -1.70 5.71 -9.29
CA TYR A 56 -2.99 5.86 -8.61
C TYR A 56 -3.23 7.27 -8.05
N SER A 57 -2.20 8.10 -7.93
CA SER A 57 -2.29 9.43 -7.31
C SER A 57 -2.96 10.50 -8.18
N HIS A 58 -3.35 10.16 -9.40
CA HIS A 58 -4.03 11.10 -10.29
C HIS A 58 -5.49 11.34 -9.87
N GLN A 59 -5.96 12.59 -10.04
CA GLN A 59 -7.25 13.10 -9.59
C GLN A 59 -8.45 12.18 -9.93
N PRO A 60 -8.59 11.60 -11.14
CA PRO A 60 -9.75 10.77 -11.46
C PRO A 60 -9.85 9.51 -10.59
N PHE A 61 -8.71 8.93 -10.20
CA PHE A 61 -8.69 7.75 -9.35
C PHE A 61 -8.88 8.12 -7.86
N CYS A 62 -8.25 9.20 -7.39
CA CYS A 62 -8.47 9.71 -6.03
C CYS A 62 -9.96 10.02 -5.78
N ARG A 63 -10.61 10.72 -6.71
CA ARG A 63 -12.07 10.98 -6.61
C ARG A 63 -12.91 9.71 -6.59
N ARG A 64 -12.54 8.70 -7.39
CA ARG A 64 -13.25 7.41 -7.39
C ARG A 64 -13.06 6.69 -6.07
N THR A 65 -11.86 6.68 -5.51
CA THR A 65 -11.57 6.11 -4.20
C THR A 65 -12.47 6.71 -3.12
N LEU A 66 -12.56 8.04 -3.06
CA LEU A 66 -13.41 8.75 -2.10
C LEU A 66 -14.92 8.46 -2.30
N ARG A 67 -15.38 8.30 -3.55
CA ARG A 67 -16.78 7.95 -3.84
C ARG A 67 -17.18 6.56 -3.33
N HIS A 68 -16.21 5.68 -3.13
CA HIS A 68 -16.43 4.37 -2.54
C HIS A 68 -16.15 4.33 -1.03
N ASP A 69 -16.06 5.49 -0.37
CA ASP A 69 -15.83 5.64 1.07
C ASP A 69 -14.51 5.01 1.57
N PHE A 70 -13.49 4.99 0.71
CA PHE A 70 -12.13 4.62 1.09
C PHE A 70 -11.27 5.84 1.32
N HIS A 71 -10.39 5.76 2.31
CA HIS A 71 -9.24 6.64 2.44
C HIS A 71 -8.12 6.23 1.49
N PHE A 72 -7.17 7.12 1.25
CA PHE A 72 -6.01 6.78 0.42
C PHE A 72 -4.70 7.38 0.93
N ILE A 73 -3.59 6.68 0.65
CA ILE A 73 -2.22 7.20 0.72
C ILE A 73 -1.53 6.71 -0.55
N PHE A 74 -1.39 7.58 -1.53
CA PHE A 74 -0.77 7.25 -2.82
C PHE A 74 0.57 7.94 -2.96
N VAL A 75 1.56 7.22 -3.47
CA VAL A 75 2.86 7.82 -3.81
C VAL A 75 2.64 8.92 -4.83
N CYS A 76 3.33 10.04 -4.64
CA CYS A 76 3.22 11.21 -5.50
C CYS A 76 4.63 11.68 -5.87
N LYS A 77 5.01 11.55 -7.12
CA LYS A 77 6.34 11.93 -7.61
C LYS A 77 6.34 13.33 -8.22
N PRO A 78 7.45 14.10 -8.07
CA PRO A 78 7.55 15.44 -8.66
C PRO A 78 7.32 15.47 -10.17
N ASP A 79 7.84 14.48 -10.91
CA ASP A 79 7.80 14.44 -12.36
C ASP A 79 6.38 14.28 -12.92
N SER A 80 5.50 13.58 -12.18
CA SER A 80 4.11 13.32 -12.58
C SER A 80 3.11 14.30 -11.99
N HIS A 81 3.51 15.11 -10.98
CA HIS A 81 2.67 16.05 -10.25
C HIS A 81 3.29 17.43 -10.12
N THR A 82 3.75 17.98 -11.26
CA THR A 82 4.45 19.28 -11.31
C THR A 82 3.63 20.42 -10.69
N THR A 83 2.33 20.47 -10.98
CA THR A 83 1.42 21.48 -10.43
C THR A 83 1.40 21.46 -8.90
N LEU A 84 1.19 20.28 -8.30
CA LEU A 84 1.16 20.11 -6.85
C LEU A 84 2.51 20.52 -6.22
N TYR A 85 3.62 20.06 -6.79
CA TYR A 85 4.94 20.38 -6.26
C TYR A 85 5.30 21.87 -6.43
N ASN A 86 4.87 22.51 -7.51
CA ASN A 86 5.00 23.96 -7.67
C ASN A 86 4.24 24.70 -6.57
N TRP A 87 2.99 24.31 -6.29
CA TRP A 87 2.22 24.87 -5.17
C TRP A 87 2.93 24.67 -3.83
N VAL A 88 3.34 23.45 -3.51
CA VAL A 88 4.01 23.14 -2.25
C VAL A 88 5.30 23.93 -2.08
N ASN A 89 6.06 24.14 -3.17
CA ASN A 89 7.32 24.90 -3.12
C ASN A 89 7.09 26.39 -2.92
N LEU A 90 5.97 26.94 -3.37
CA LEU A 90 5.59 28.34 -3.15
C LEU A 90 5.04 28.59 -1.75
N LEU A 91 4.53 27.57 -1.06
CA LEU A 91 3.99 27.71 0.27
C LEU A 91 5.10 28.04 1.29
N GLN A 92 4.88 29.08 2.09
CA GLN A 92 5.70 29.44 3.21
C GLN A 92 5.11 28.93 4.54
N SER A 93 5.90 28.96 5.63
CA SER A 93 5.38 28.73 6.97
C SER A 93 4.26 29.76 7.30
N PRO A 94 3.13 29.38 7.93
CA PRO A 94 2.87 28.07 8.54
C PRO A 94 2.18 27.04 7.62
N HIS A 95 1.95 27.35 6.33
CA HIS A 95 1.20 26.48 5.41
C HIS A 95 2.00 25.26 4.99
N ARG A 96 3.33 25.38 4.89
CA ARG A 96 4.24 24.23 4.74
C ARG A 96 5.01 24.02 6.03
N ARG A 97 4.80 22.90 6.66
CA ARG A 97 5.43 22.52 7.94
C ARG A 97 6.54 21.51 7.75
N THR A 98 7.48 21.52 8.68
CA THR A 98 8.60 20.57 8.72
C THR A 98 8.76 20.07 10.14
N LEU A 99 8.82 18.76 10.29
CA LEU A 99 9.08 18.05 11.54
C LEU A 99 10.31 17.16 11.34
N THR A 100 11.28 17.22 12.24
CA THR A 100 12.42 16.29 12.23
C THR A 100 12.41 15.45 13.50
N THR A 101 12.54 14.15 13.36
CA THR A 101 12.63 13.19 14.46
C THR A 101 13.85 12.31 14.30
N GLN A 102 14.37 11.78 15.41
CA GLN A 102 15.47 10.83 15.40
C GLN A 102 14.91 9.41 15.50
N VAL A 103 15.23 8.57 14.54
CA VAL A 103 14.78 7.16 14.48
C VAL A 103 15.98 6.25 14.66
N LYS A 104 15.92 5.37 15.65
CA LYS A 104 16.99 4.39 15.88
C LYS A 104 16.91 3.28 14.83
N VAL A 105 17.97 3.11 14.06
CA VAL A 105 18.14 2.05 13.07
C VAL A 105 19.43 1.30 13.39
N GLY A 106 19.32 0.08 13.90
CA GLY A 106 20.48 -0.66 14.40
C GLY A 106 21.14 0.06 15.58
N ALA A 107 22.43 0.35 15.46
CA ALA A 107 23.23 1.06 16.48
C ALA A 107 23.18 2.60 16.37
N HIS A 108 22.66 3.15 15.27
CA HIS A 108 22.72 4.57 14.96
C HIS A 108 21.34 5.24 15.00
N PHE A 109 21.34 6.55 15.25
CA PHE A 109 20.16 7.39 15.11
C PHE A 109 20.20 8.10 13.77
N HIS A 110 19.11 7.97 13.01
CA HIS A 110 18.94 8.56 11.68
C HIS A 110 17.93 9.71 11.75
N PRO A 111 18.25 10.91 11.23
CA PRO A 111 17.30 12.00 11.12
C PRO A 111 16.22 11.64 10.09
N TYR A 112 14.95 11.71 10.50
CA TYR A 112 13.79 11.59 9.63
C TYR A 112 13.10 12.94 9.56
N THR A 113 13.15 13.57 8.40
CA THR A 113 12.54 14.87 8.15
C THR A 113 11.27 14.70 7.36
N TYR A 114 10.15 15.09 7.96
CA TYR A 114 8.83 15.12 7.35
C TYR A 114 8.51 16.55 6.94
N ARG A 115 8.16 16.76 5.67
CA ARG A 115 7.60 18.00 5.17
C ARG A 115 6.15 17.74 4.79
N TYR A 116 5.23 18.64 5.11
CA TYR A 116 3.84 18.46 4.75
C TYR A 116 3.10 19.78 4.55
N ALA A 117 2.03 19.72 3.77
CA ALA A 117 1.09 20.80 3.54
C ALA A 117 -0.33 20.22 3.40
N ASN A 118 -1.29 20.88 4.02
CA ASN A 118 -2.70 20.52 3.88
C ASN A 118 -3.39 21.40 2.84
N ALA A 119 -4.47 20.90 2.29
CA ALA A 119 -5.35 21.61 1.36
C ALA A 119 -4.61 22.14 0.11
N VAL A 120 -3.82 21.29 -0.53
CA VAL A 120 -3.12 21.60 -1.79
C VAL A 120 -3.90 21.06 -3.00
N PRO A 121 -3.94 21.77 -4.14
CA PRO A 121 -4.60 21.27 -5.35
C PRO A 121 -3.76 20.15 -5.98
N LEU A 122 -4.40 19.03 -6.33
CA LEU A 122 -3.75 17.89 -6.96
C LEU A 122 -3.47 18.11 -8.46
N ALA A 123 -4.27 18.94 -9.11
CA ALA A 123 -4.18 19.25 -10.53
C ALA A 123 -4.46 20.73 -10.79
N GLU A 124 -4.35 21.17 -12.02
CA GLU A 124 -4.76 22.50 -12.46
C GLU A 124 -6.28 22.56 -12.68
N GLY A 125 -6.84 23.76 -12.55
CA GLY A 125 -8.25 24.03 -12.83
C GLY A 125 -9.12 24.27 -11.60
N ALA A 126 -10.27 24.87 -11.82
CA ALA A 126 -11.22 25.24 -10.75
C ALA A 126 -11.86 24.04 -10.05
N ASP A 127 -11.86 22.87 -10.70
CA ASP A 127 -12.38 21.61 -10.16
C ASP A 127 -11.28 20.73 -9.57
N ALA A 128 -10.06 21.26 -9.32
CA ALA A 128 -8.97 20.52 -8.75
C ALA A 128 -9.37 19.88 -7.40
N LEU A 129 -9.08 18.58 -7.27
CA LEU A 129 -9.27 17.90 -5.98
C LEU A 129 -8.27 18.45 -4.98
N THR A 130 -8.77 18.93 -3.85
CA THR A 130 -7.94 19.33 -2.73
C THR A 130 -7.51 18.09 -1.94
N VAL A 131 -6.20 17.94 -1.75
CA VAL A 131 -5.59 16.83 -1.02
C VAL A 131 -4.59 17.35 0.01
N ASN A 132 -4.09 16.48 0.84
CA ASN A 132 -3.00 16.77 1.77
C ASN A 132 -1.74 16.04 1.28
N TRP A 133 -0.62 16.73 1.29
CA TRP A 133 0.66 16.22 0.80
C TRP A 133 1.68 16.10 1.93
N PHE A 134 2.47 15.04 1.91
CA PHE A 134 3.62 14.90 2.80
C PHE A 134 4.77 14.16 2.12
N GLU A 135 5.99 14.45 2.58
CA GLU A 135 7.23 13.83 2.13
C GLU A 135 8.06 13.42 3.34
N LEU A 136 8.68 12.27 3.26
CA LEU A 136 9.70 11.81 4.20
C LEU A 136 11.06 11.78 3.52
N THR A 137 12.05 12.42 4.15
CA THR A 137 13.46 12.26 3.84
C THR A 137 14.18 11.65 5.06
N ALA A 138 14.80 10.49 4.87
CA ALA A 138 15.66 9.86 5.88
C ALA A 138 17.11 10.02 5.45
N THR A 139 17.94 10.50 6.38
CA THR A 139 19.39 10.67 6.16
C THR A 139 20.19 9.81 7.12
N ASP A 140 21.44 9.52 6.78
CA ASP A 140 22.41 9.01 7.74
C ASP A 140 22.91 10.13 8.69
N PRO A 141 23.75 9.79 9.70
CA PRO A 141 24.32 10.78 10.59
C PRO A 141 25.22 11.82 9.88
N GLU A 142 25.77 11.47 8.73
CA GLU A 142 26.62 12.33 7.90
C GLU A 142 25.81 13.24 6.95
N GLY A 143 24.47 13.11 6.93
CA GLY A 143 23.56 13.91 6.10
C GLY A 143 23.31 13.38 4.70
N LYS A 144 23.82 12.20 4.34
CA LYS A 144 23.54 11.55 3.07
C LYS A 144 22.09 11.02 3.06
N VAL A 145 21.36 11.32 1.98
CA VAL A 145 19.98 10.84 1.82
C VAL A 145 19.97 9.33 1.57
N LEU A 146 19.36 8.59 2.49
CA LEU A 146 19.13 7.15 2.39
C LEU A 146 17.80 6.81 1.74
N TYR A 147 16.79 7.65 1.98
CA TYR A 147 15.44 7.43 1.48
C TYR A 147 14.70 8.76 1.32
N ARG A 148 13.99 8.93 0.23
CA ARG A 148 13.09 10.05 0.01
C ARG A 148 11.87 9.59 -0.77
N ASN A 149 10.68 9.92 -0.29
CA ASN A 149 9.44 9.69 -1.01
C ASN A 149 8.35 10.67 -0.56
N GLY A 150 7.42 10.97 -1.47
CA GLY A 150 6.26 11.82 -1.22
C GLY A 150 4.96 11.07 -1.44
N TRP A 151 3.90 11.53 -0.78
CA TRP A 151 2.55 10.97 -0.87
C TRP A 151 1.49 12.05 -0.84
N VAL A 152 0.34 11.70 -1.39
CA VAL A 152 -0.91 12.44 -1.24
C VAL A 152 -1.94 11.59 -0.51
N THR A 153 -2.79 12.25 0.28
CA THR A 153 -3.79 11.61 1.12
C THR A 153 -5.01 12.53 1.32
N ASP A 154 -6.12 11.95 1.70
CA ASP A 154 -7.31 12.68 2.18
C ASP A 154 -7.27 12.94 3.70
N PHE A 155 -6.39 12.26 4.46
CA PHE A 155 -6.24 12.50 5.89
C PHE A 155 -5.66 13.88 6.17
N PRO A 156 -6.24 14.67 7.10
CA PRO A 156 -5.59 15.89 7.59
C PRO A 156 -4.28 15.55 8.30
N ILE A 157 -3.22 16.30 7.96
CA ILE A 157 -1.86 16.04 8.44
C ILE A 157 -1.52 16.99 9.57
N THR A 158 -0.93 16.43 10.62
CA THR A 158 -0.43 17.15 11.81
C THR A 158 0.96 16.64 12.18
N ASP A 159 1.69 17.38 13.02
CA ASP A 159 3.00 16.94 13.55
C ASP A 159 2.88 15.59 14.30
N GLN A 160 1.70 15.32 14.89
CA GLN A 160 1.46 14.11 15.66
C GLN A 160 1.25 12.87 14.77
N ASN A 161 0.60 13.01 13.61
CA ASN A 161 0.21 11.86 12.78
C ASN A 161 1.10 11.64 11.55
N VAL A 162 1.90 12.63 11.11
CA VAL A 162 2.71 12.51 9.90
C VAL A 162 3.71 11.34 9.94
N PRO A 163 4.32 10.98 11.09
CA PRO A 163 5.18 9.80 11.13
C PRO A 163 4.41 8.48 10.90
N ALA A 164 3.19 8.39 11.43
CA ALA A 164 2.32 7.22 11.23
C ALA A 164 1.82 7.13 9.78
N LEU A 165 1.44 8.24 9.15
CA LEU A 165 1.05 8.31 7.74
C LEU A 165 2.22 7.88 6.83
N ALA A 166 3.44 8.35 7.11
CA ALA A 166 4.62 7.94 6.35
C ALA A 166 4.95 6.45 6.53
N ALA A 167 4.81 5.92 7.75
CA ALA A 167 4.96 4.49 8.01
C ALA A 167 3.91 3.67 7.25
N ALA A 168 2.64 4.13 7.21
CA ALA A 168 1.58 3.50 6.44
C ALA A 168 1.86 3.55 4.92
N GLY A 169 2.26 4.69 4.38
CA GLY A 169 2.63 4.83 2.96
C GLY A 169 3.81 3.92 2.58
N ARG A 170 4.81 3.80 3.45
CA ARG A 170 5.92 2.86 3.27
C ARG A 170 5.49 1.39 3.35
N ALA A 171 4.44 1.06 4.10
CA ALA A 171 3.97 -0.33 4.21
C ALA A 171 3.51 -0.93 2.86
N ARG A 172 3.37 -0.13 1.81
CA ARG A 172 3.12 -0.60 0.45
C ARG A 172 4.13 -1.67 -0.02
N TRP A 173 5.42 -1.51 0.30
CA TRP A 173 6.47 -2.47 -0.10
C TRP A 173 6.28 -3.88 0.46
N LYS A 174 5.56 -4.03 1.57
CA LYS A 174 5.30 -5.35 2.17
C LYS A 174 4.55 -6.29 1.23
N ILE A 175 3.71 -5.76 0.36
CA ILE A 175 2.99 -6.61 -0.62
C ILE A 175 3.96 -7.20 -1.64
N GLU A 176 4.96 -6.45 -2.07
CA GLU A 176 5.97 -6.96 -2.99
C GLU A 176 6.82 -8.04 -2.33
N ASN A 177 7.26 -7.81 -1.11
CA ASN A 177 8.17 -8.70 -0.41
C ASN A 177 7.48 -9.86 0.33
N GLU A 178 6.35 -9.61 0.99
CA GLU A 178 5.71 -10.61 1.85
C GLU A 178 4.58 -11.38 1.13
N ASN A 179 3.97 -10.81 0.10
CA ASN A 179 2.95 -11.48 -0.69
C ASN A 179 3.54 -12.00 -2.03
N ASN A 180 3.98 -11.11 -2.91
CA ASN A 180 4.38 -11.49 -4.26
C ASN A 180 5.64 -12.37 -4.23
N ASN A 181 6.68 -12.01 -3.47
CA ASN A 181 7.87 -12.84 -3.35
C ASN A 181 7.55 -14.18 -2.68
N THR A 182 6.64 -14.22 -1.72
CA THR A 182 6.21 -15.49 -1.12
C THR A 182 5.53 -16.38 -2.15
N LEU A 183 4.59 -15.84 -2.93
CA LEU A 183 3.92 -16.59 -3.99
C LEU A 183 4.89 -17.07 -5.09
N LYS A 184 5.97 -16.32 -5.37
CA LYS A 184 6.99 -16.68 -6.36
C LYS A 184 8.01 -17.71 -5.84
N THR A 185 8.51 -17.51 -4.61
CA THR A 185 9.73 -18.18 -4.12
C THR A 185 9.53 -19.19 -3.00
N LYS A 186 8.33 -19.23 -2.37
CA LYS A 186 8.05 -20.07 -1.20
C LYS A 186 7.17 -21.29 -1.50
N GLY A 187 7.32 -21.89 -2.69
CA GLY A 187 6.65 -23.14 -3.04
C GLY A 187 5.26 -23.01 -3.69
N TYR A 188 4.76 -21.78 -3.88
CA TYR A 188 3.51 -21.56 -4.62
C TYR A 188 3.71 -21.53 -6.14
N HIS A 189 4.93 -21.32 -6.62
CA HIS A 189 5.32 -21.36 -8.03
C HIS A 189 4.47 -20.46 -8.93
N LEU A 190 4.12 -19.25 -8.47
CA LEU A 190 3.24 -18.32 -9.22
C LEU A 190 3.81 -17.94 -10.59
N GLU A 191 5.14 -17.95 -10.76
CA GLU A 191 5.81 -17.65 -12.04
C GLU A 191 5.97 -18.88 -12.94
N HIS A 192 5.53 -20.08 -12.50
CA HIS A 192 5.64 -21.26 -13.35
C HIS A 192 4.67 -21.16 -14.52
N ASN A 193 5.21 -21.39 -15.71
CA ASN A 193 4.39 -21.40 -16.92
C ASN A 193 3.62 -22.73 -17.06
N PHE A 194 2.40 -22.76 -16.57
CA PHE A 194 1.48 -23.89 -16.73
C PHE A 194 0.80 -23.92 -18.12
N GLY A 195 1.18 -22.99 -19.03
CA GLY A 195 0.48 -22.75 -20.29
C GLY A 195 -0.77 -21.89 -20.11
N HIS A 196 -1.25 -21.34 -21.23
CA HIS A 196 -2.40 -20.41 -21.19
C HIS A 196 -3.74 -21.16 -21.18
N GLY A 197 -3.76 -22.44 -21.57
CA GLY A 197 -4.99 -23.19 -21.78
C GLY A 197 -5.85 -22.62 -22.92
N LYS A 198 -7.07 -23.20 -23.08
CA LYS A 198 -8.01 -22.74 -24.15
C LYS A 198 -8.91 -21.58 -23.70
N LYS A 199 -9.08 -21.32 -22.40
CA LYS A 199 -9.99 -20.28 -21.86
C LYS A 199 -9.35 -19.52 -20.71
N HIS A 200 -9.38 -20.03 -19.47
CA HIS A 200 -9.06 -19.30 -18.24
C HIS A 200 -8.07 -20.04 -17.33
N LEU A 201 -7.27 -20.97 -17.86
CA LEU A 201 -6.41 -21.84 -17.06
C LEU A 201 -5.44 -21.02 -16.18
N ALA A 202 -4.74 -20.06 -16.76
CA ALA A 202 -3.75 -19.24 -16.04
C ALA A 202 -4.42 -18.44 -14.90
N SER A 203 -5.56 -17.79 -15.15
CA SER A 203 -6.30 -17.04 -14.13
C SER A 203 -6.82 -17.95 -13.01
N LEU A 204 -7.28 -19.17 -13.35
CA LEU A 204 -7.73 -20.16 -12.37
C LEU A 204 -6.59 -20.59 -11.47
N LEU A 205 -5.44 -20.97 -12.04
CA LEU A 205 -4.27 -21.41 -11.27
C LEU A 205 -3.71 -20.29 -10.39
N ALA A 206 -3.66 -19.06 -10.90
CA ALA A 206 -3.27 -17.90 -10.10
C ALA A 206 -4.25 -17.66 -8.93
N ALA A 207 -5.56 -17.77 -9.17
CA ALA A 207 -6.56 -17.64 -8.10
C ALA A 207 -6.42 -18.75 -7.04
N MET A 208 -6.14 -19.99 -7.45
CA MET A 208 -5.90 -21.10 -6.53
C MET A 208 -4.63 -20.90 -5.69
N ASN A 209 -3.55 -20.37 -6.27
CA ASN A 209 -2.34 -20.02 -5.54
C ASN A 209 -2.60 -18.95 -4.49
N ILE A 210 -3.36 -17.90 -4.84
CA ILE A 210 -3.75 -16.85 -3.89
C ILE A 210 -4.62 -17.42 -2.77
N LEU A 211 -5.54 -18.33 -3.09
CA LEU A 211 -6.40 -19.01 -2.10
C LEU A 211 -5.58 -19.89 -1.15
N ALA A 212 -4.62 -20.65 -1.68
CA ALA A 212 -3.73 -21.48 -0.86
C ALA A 212 -2.89 -20.59 0.10
N PHE A 213 -2.36 -19.47 -0.40
CA PHE A 213 -1.65 -18.51 0.44
C PHE A 213 -2.54 -17.90 1.53
N LEU A 214 -3.77 -17.53 1.19
CA LEU A 214 -4.76 -17.07 2.15
C LEU A 214 -5.01 -18.10 3.26
N TYR A 215 -5.22 -19.36 2.88
CA TYR A 215 -5.44 -20.45 3.82
C TYR A 215 -4.23 -20.63 4.76
N HIS A 216 -3.01 -20.68 4.23
CA HIS A 216 -1.80 -20.78 5.05
C HIS A 216 -1.61 -19.57 5.97
N THR A 217 -1.96 -18.36 5.52
CA THR A 217 -1.89 -17.15 6.33
C THR A 217 -2.84 -17.23 7.53
N PHE A 218 -4.06 -17.76 7.34
CA PHE A 218 -5.01 -17.98 8.45
C PHE A 218 -4.51 -19.05 9.41
N LEU A 219 -3.98 -20.16 8.93
CA LEU A 219 -3.44 -21.22 9.80
C LEU A 219 -2.24 -20.76 10.63
N ALA A 220 -1.40 -19.88 10.06
CA ALA A 220 -0.23 -19.32 10.74
C ALA A 220 -0.60 -18.20 11.73
N SER A 221 -1.83 -17.68 11.69
CA SER A 221 -2.28 -16.60 12.58
C SER A 221 -2.42 -17.11 14.03
N PRO A 222 -1.94 -16.36 15.03
CA PRO A 222 -2.08 -16.76 16.46
C PRO A 222 -3.51 -16.65 17.01
N SER A 223 -4.53 -16.40 16.20
CA SER A 223 -5.94 -16.24 16.57
C SER A 223 -6.61 -17.57 16.98
N PRO A 224 -7.73 -17.58 17.71
CA PRO A 224 -8.30 -18.74 18.41
C PRO A 224 -8.78 -19.94 17.57
N MET A 225 -8.58 -19.92 16.25
CA MET A 225 -8.85 -21.08 15.40
C MET A 225 -7.84 -22.24 15.56
N LYS A 226 -6.81 -22.11 16.39
CA LYS A 226 -5.85 -23.20 16.68
C LYS A 226 -6.48 -24.44 17.34
N THR A 227 -7.71 -24.34 17.80
CA THR A 227 -8.40 -25.47 18.48
C THR A 227 -8.96 -26.52 17.51
N ILE A 228 -8.98 -26.28 16.20
CA ILE A 228 -9.60 -27.18 15.21
C ILE A 228 -8.58 -28.05 14.46
N SER A 229 -7.28 -27.79 14.51
CA SER A 229 -6.30 -28.47 13.65
C SER A 229 -5.23 -29.29 14.38
N SER A 230 -5.55 -29.94 15.51
CA SER A 230 -4.59 -30.83 16.19
C SER A 230 -4.34 -32.17 15.45
N SER A 231 -4.82 -32.36 14.23
CA SER A 231 -4.70 -33.60 13.47
C SER A 231 -4.04 -33.49 12.08
N ALA A 232 -3.48 -32.33 11.70
CA ALA A 232 -2.75 -32.19 10.43
C ALA A 232 -1.23 -32.27 10.66
N PRO A 233 -0.47 -32.99 9.78
CA PRO A 233 0.99 -33.07 9.92
C PRO A 233 1.65 -31.70 9.76
N ALA A 234 2.54 -31.39 10.68
CA ALA A 234 3.26 -30.13 10.76
C ALA A 234 4.18 -29.92 9.55
N CYS A 235 3.93 -28.88 8.77
CA CYS A 235 4.93 -28.34 7.86
C CYS A 235 6.02 -27.61 8.68
N PRO A 236 7.31 -27.82 8.43
CA PRO A 236 8.38 -27.24 9.23
C PRO A 236 8.34 -25.72 9.20
N PRO A 237 8.56 -25.03 10.35
CA PRO A 237 8.51 -23.57 10.41
C PRO A 237 9.66 -22.95 9.65
N ALA A 238 9.33 -21.97 8.79
CA ALA A 238 10.33 -21.11 8.17
C ALA A 238 11.06 -20.32 9.27
N LYS A 239 12.40 -20.35 9.28
CA LYS A 239 13.21 -19.60 10.24
C LYS A 239 12.94 -18.12 10.13
N PRO A 240 12.70 -17.40 11.23
CA PRO A 240 12.54 -15.95 11.20
C PRO A 240 13.88 -15.29 10.89
N SER A 241 13.94 -14.48 9.85
CA SER A 241 15.05 -13.55 9.66
C SER A 241 14.92 -12.47 10.74
N SER A 242 15.90 -12.45 11.64
CA SER A 242 16.00 -11.49 12.73
C SER A 242 16.32 -10.09 12.19
N THR A 243 15.30 -9.26 12.08
CA THR A 243 15.46 -7.81 12.08
C THR A 243 14.45 -7.25 13.07
N THR A 244 14.86 -7.19 14.33
CA THR A 244 14.13 -6.55 15.41
C THR A 244 14.14 -5.05 15.19
N CYS A 245 13.06 -4.51 14.63
CA CYS A 245 12.70 -3.10 14.82
C CYS A 245 12.09 -2.96 16.22
N ALA A 246 12.75 -2.18 17.09
CA ALA A 246 12.21 -1.83 18.40
C ALA A 246 10.86 -1.12 18.25
N PRO A 247 9.89 -1.37 19.17
CA PRO A 247 8.59 -0.72 19.10
C PRO A 247 8.71 0.77 19.48
N HIS A 248 8.34 1.64 18.55
CA HIS A 248 8.02 3.04 18.85
C HIS A 248 6.72 3.12 19.66
N PRO A 249 6.54 4.13 20.55
CA PRO A 249 5.32 4.30 21.30
C PRO A 249 4.13 4.44 20.37
N LEU A 250 3.19 3.55 20.53
CA LEU A 250 1.97 3.41 19.74
C LEU A 250 1.03 4.58 20.06
N TYR A 251 0.95 5.55 19.16
CA TYR A 251 -0.28 6.33 19.05
C TYR A 251 -1.40 5.41 18.55
N PRO A 252 -2.63 5.59 18.99
CA PRO A 252 -3.71 4.69 18.64
C PRO A 252 -3.94 4.70 17.13
N LEU A 253 -3.44 3.67 16.45
CA LEU A 253 -3.66 3.37 15.03
C LEU A 253 -5.13 3.02 14.72
N SER A 254 -6.02 3.19 15.68
CA SER A 254 -7.46 2.96 15.55
C SER A 254 -8.15 3.84 14.51
N GLN A 255 -7.50 4.93 14.06
CA GLN A 255 -8.03 5.78 12.99
C GLN A 255 -7.51 5.41 11.58
N LEU A 256 -6.47 4.61 11.45
CA LEU A 256 -5.87 4.25 10.15
C LEU A 256 -6.44 2.97 9.53
N GLY A 257 -7.51 2.41 10.03
CA GLY A 257 -8.25 1.30 9.44
C GLY A 257 -7.40 0.16 8.83
N CYS A 258 -8.00 -0.66 8.01
CA CYS A 258 -7.34 -1.71 7.24
C CYS A 258 -6.65 -1.12 5.99
N LEU A 259 -5.38 -1.44 5.75
CA LEU A 259 -4.67 -1.03 4.54
C LEU A 259 -4.94 -2.04 3.42
N VAL A 260 -5.49 -1.58 2.31
CA VAL A 260 -5.74 -2.36 1.10
C VAL A 260 -4.87 -1.82 -0.02
N ARG A 261 -4.13 -2.69 -0.69
CA ARG A 261 -3.46 -2.35 -1.94
C ARG A 261 -4.20 -2.97 -3.11
N LEU A 262 -4.44 -2.16 -4.11
CA LEU A 262 -4.89 -2.62 -5.42
C LEU A 262 -3.66 -3.16 -6.16
N TYR A 263 -3.68 -4.42 -6.49
CA TYR A 263 -2.68 -5.07 -7.32
C TYR A 263 -3.41 -5.89 -8.39
N ALA A 264 -3.10 -5.61 -9.62
CA ALA A 264 -3.55 -6.40 -10.76
C ALA A 264 -2.33 -7.14 -11.33
N PRO A 265 -2.21 -8.46 -11.13
CA PRO A 265 -1.15 -9.23 -11.76
C PRO A 265 -1.31 -9.17 -13.28
N ARG A 266 -0.23 -8.87 -13.99
CA ARG A 266 -0.15 -9.10 -15.45
C ARG A 266 0.11 -10.58 -15.64
N LEU A 267 -0.79 -11.27 -16.32
CA LEU A 267 -0.64 -12.66 -16.76
C LEU A 267 0.00 -12.72 -18.13
#